data_f6e699a4d4ff044ee7ec197e34fb829a
#
_entry.id   f6e699a4d4ff044ee7ec197e34fb829a
#
_cell.length_a   1.000
_cell.length_b   1.000
_cell.length_c   1.000
_cell.angle_alpha   90.00
_cell.angle_beta   90.00
_cell.angle_gamma   90.00
#
_symmetry.space_group_name_H-M   'P 1'
#
loop_
_entity.id
_entity.type
_entity.pdbx_description
1 polymer ?
#
loop_
_entity_poly.entity_id
_entity_poly.type
_entity_poly.pdbx_seq_one_letter_code
_entity_poly.pdbx_strand_id
1 'polypeptide(L)'
;MSRYLYLNGIKAFEAAARLGSFAAAATELNVTSSAVSRMVRLLEDRLSTALFKREANRLMLTPAGQAYLAGLTPLLESLVRLSEHVASFGHRRVLTVGVGPTFAIRWLIPRLADFRAVAPDVEVRFATGGVAGPFAEDWTCGIKLAPGGEPGFVSERLFEADLTPVCTPALARRIAAVADLNEATLLRVAHAPQDWPTWLKAAGRPDLSARGPVFEVYGQALQAAADGVGVALGLRPYIDDDIQVGRLVAPLALTVSKGMSWYLMFREHRRDEPAFRLFRDWLQAKTMQNVVD
;
A
#
# COMPACT_ATOMS: atom_id res chain seq x y z
N MET A 1 29.84 -22.84 -21.00
CA MET A 1 28.71 -22.06 -21.49
C MET A 1 28.66 -20.74 -20.73
N SER A 2 28.72 -19.62 -21.44
CA SER A 2 28.78 -18.29 -20.81
C SER A 2 27.54 -18.03 -19.98
N ARG A 3 27.72 -17.77 -18.68
CA ARG A 3 26.67 -17.47 -17.69
C ARG A 3 26.05 -16.05 -17.83
N TYR A 4 26.43 -15.33 -18.91
CA TYR A 4 25.97 -13.96 -19.09
C TYR A 4 24.63 -13.91 -19.81
N LEU A 5 23.65 -13.29 -19.18
CA LEU A 5 22.36 -12.95 -19.78
C LEU A 5 22.57 -12.10 -21.03
N TYR A 6 21.84 -12.43 -22.11
CA TYR A 6 21.89 -11.64 -23.35
C TYR A 6 20.96 -10.40 -23.21
N LEU A 7 21.43 -9.40 -22.47
CA LEU A 7 20.63 -8.23 -22.08
C LEU A 7 20.06 -7.46 -23.28
N ASN A 8 20.81 -7.34 -24.39
CA ASN A 8 20.31 -6.66 -25.58
C ASN A 8 19.13 -7.41 -26.23
N GLY A 9 19.19 -8.75 -26.25
CA GLY A 9 18.07 -9.57 -26.72
C GLY A 9 16.86 -9.48 -25.83
N ILE A 10 17.09 -9.44 -24.53
CA ILE A 10 16.04 -9.27 -23.52
C ILE A 10 15.32 -7.93 -23.69
N LYS A 11 16.05 -6.82 -23.81
CA LYS A 11 15.48 -5.48 -24.06
C LYS A 11 14.72 -5.43 -25.37
N ALA A 12 15.30 -6.01 -26.45
CA ALA A 12 14.67 -6.07 -27.77
C ALA A 12 13.38 -6.87 -27.76
N PHE A 13 13.34 -8.00 -27.02
CA PHE A 13 12.15 -8.81 -26.83
C PHE A 13 11.06 -8.06 -26.08
N GLU A 14 11.37 -7.45 -24.91
CA GLU A 14 10.41 -6.69 -24.10
C GLU A 14 9.77 -5.57 -24.90
N ALA A 15 10.58 -4.71 -25.53
CA ALA A 15 10.08 -3.60 -26.33
C ALA A 15 9.19 -4.07 -27.50
N ALA A 16 9.61 -5.14 -28.21
CA ALA A 16 8.82 -5.69 -29.32
C ALA A 16 7.51 -6.35 -28.84
N ALA A 17 7.52 -6.99 -27.68
CA ALA A 17 6.35 -7.62 -27.10
C ALA A 17 5.31 -6.58 -26.63
N ARG A 18 5.76 -5.54 -25.93
CA ARG A 18 4.93 -4.46 -25.42
C ARG A 18 4.32 -3.59 -26.54
N LEU A 19 5.12 -3.28 -27.57
CA LEU A 19 4.70 -2.44 -28.70
C LEU A 19 4.02 -3.24 -29.83
N GLY A 20 4.07 -4.57 -29.79
CA GLY A 20 3.51 -5.43 -30.83
C GLY A 20 4.18 -5.29 -32.19
N SER A 21 5.38 -4.68 -32.28
CA SER A 21 6.05 -4.33 -33.52
C SER A 21 7.57 -4.23 -33.39
N PHE A 22 8.30 -4.92 -34.25
CA PHE A 22 9.75 -4.75 -34.34
C PHE A 22 10.17 -3.36 -34.82
N ALA A 23 9.37 -2.72 -35.66
CA ALA A 23 9.65 -1.36 -36.13
C ALA A 23 9.48 -0.32 -35.00
N ALA A 24 8.41 -0.42 -34.22
CA ALA A 24 8.21 0.46 -33.07
C ALA A 24 9.28 0.26 -31.99
N ALA A 25 9.66 -1.01 -31.70
CA ALA A 25 10.75 -1.32 -30.80
C ALA A 25 12.11 -0.77 -31.30
N ALA A 26 12.35 -0.82 -32.60
CA ALA A 26 13.54 -0.25 -33.19
C ALA A 26 13.66 1.26 -33.00
N THR A 27 12.54 1.98 -33.14
CA THR A 27 12.46 3.42 -32.86
C THR A 27 12.76 3.72 -31.40
N GLU A 28 12.15 2.99 -30.47
CA GLU A 28 12.37 3.17 -29.04
C GLU A 28 13.83 2.88 -28.61
N LEU A 29 14.43 1.84 -29.19
CA LEU A 29 15.79 1.41 -28.84
C LEU A 29 16.87 2.12 -29.65
N ASN A 30 16.51 3.04 -30.55
CA ASN A 30 17.45 3.74 -31.45
C ASN A 30 18.32 2.80 -32.30
N VAL A 31 17.71 1.74 -32.83
CA VAL A 31 18.36 0.77 -33.71
C VAL A 31 17.52 0.48 -34.95
N THR A 32 18.01 -0.37 -35.87
CA THR A 32 17.20 -0.80 -37.02
C THR A 32 16.25 -1.94 -36.67
N SER A 33 15.13 -2.06 -37.39
CA SER A 33 14.19 -3.17 -37.22
C SER A 33 14.82 -4.53 -37.46
N SER A 34 15.77 -4.61 -38.39
CA SER A 34 16.58 -5.84 -38.63
C SER A 34 17.47 -6.20 -37.43
N ALA A 35 18.03 -5.19 -36.76
CA ALA A 35 18.81 -5.40 -35.52
C ALA A 35 17.96 -5.94 -34.39
N VAL A 36 16.73 -5.38 -34.16
CA VAL A 36 15.77 -5.89 -33.18
C VAL A 36 15.43 -7.35 -33.48
N SER A 37 15.04 -7.66 -34.74
CA SER A 37 14.71 -9.02 -35.15
C SER A 37 15.87 -10.00 -34.92
N ARG A 38 17.12 -9.58 -35.22
CA ARG A 38 18.30 -10.39 -34.98
C ARG A 38 18.55 -10.62 -33.48
N MET A 39 18.40 -9.57 -32.65
CA MET A 39 18.60 -9.69 -31.22
C MET A 39 17.56 -10.63 -30.58
N VAL A 40 16.29 -10.54 -30.99
CA VAL A 40 15.26 -11.45 -30.53
C VAL A 40 15.53 -12.88 -30.96
N ARG A 41 15.91 -13.12 -32.23
CA ARG A 41 16.24 -14.46 -32.71
C ARG A 41 17.40 -15.09 -31.93
N LEU A 42 18.45 -14.33 -31.64
CA LEU A 42 19.58 -14.81 -30.83
C LEU A 42 19.16 -15.13 -29.38
N LEU A 43 18.15 -14.43 -28.83
CA LEU A 43 17.54 -14.76 -27.54
C LEU A 43 16.77 -16.07 -27.60
N GLU A 44 15.92 -16.24 -28.62
CA GLU A 44 15.13 -17.46 -28.85
C GLU A 44 16.06 -18.69 -29.05
N ASP A 45 17.14 -18.52 -29.83
CA ASP A 45 18.13 -19.57 -30.02
C ASP A 45 18.80 -19.98 -28.69
N ARG A 46 19.15 -19.03 -27.84
CA ARG A 46 19.72 -19.30 -26.51
C ARG A 46 18.77 -19.98 -25.56
N LEU A 47 17.48 -19.63 -25.63
CA LEU A 47 16.43 -20.25 -24.84
C LEU A 47 15.97 -21.59 -25.48
N SER A 48 16.38 -21.89 -26.68
CA SER A 48 15.91 -23.03 -27.50
C SER A 48 14.37 -23.03 -27.59
N THR A 49 13.76 -21.85 -27.62
CA THR A 49 12.30 -21.66 -27.53
C THR A 49 11.89 -20.42 -28.30
N ALA A 50 10.90 -20.54 -29.19
CA ALA A 50 10.33 -19.41 -29.88
C ALA A 50 9.45 -18.60 -28.93
N LEU A 51 9.68 -17.29 -28.86
CA LEU A 51 8.92 -16.35 -28.04
C LEU A 51 7.86 -15.61 -28.87
N PHE A 52 8.12 -15.46 -30.17
CA PHE A 52 7.17 -14.88 -31.12
C PHE A 52 6.74 -15.90 -32.19
N LYS A 53 5.51 -15.71 -32.66
CA LYS A 53 4.97 -16.33 -33.89
C LYS A 53 4.43 -15.24 -34.81
N ARG A 54 4.44 -15.50 -36.12
CA ARG A 54 3.83 -14.63 -37.13
C ARG A 54 2.49 -15.21 -37.52
N GLU A 55 1.42 -14.51 -37.27
CA GLU A 55 0.07 -14.86 -37.72
C GLU A 55 -0.54 -13.67 -38.48
N ALA A 56 -1.06 -13.92 -39.67
CA ALA A 56 -1.76 -12.93 -40.50
C ALA A 56 -1.01 -11.56 -40.55
N ASN A 57 0.30 -11.59 -40.74
CA ASN A 57 1.19 -10.41 -40.80
C ASN A 57 1.30 -9.61 -39.47
N ARG A 58 0.90 -10.20 -38.33
CA ARG A 58 1.05 -9.61 -36.98
C ARG A 58 2.09 -10.36 -36.17
N LEU A 59 2.80 -9.60 -35.34
CA LEU A 59 3.72 -10.15 -34.36
C LEU A 59 2.92 -10.56 -33.12
N MET A 60 2.89 -11.85 -32.82
CA MET A 60 2.15 -12.41 -31.68
C MET A 60 3.09 -13.16 -30.75
N LEU A 61 2.86 -13.07 -29.44
CA LEU A 61 3.61 -13.87 -28.45
C LEU A 61 3.15 -15.33 -28.50
N THR A 62 4.09 -16.23 -28.34
CA THR A 62 3.80 -17.63 -27.98
C THR A 62 3.40 -17.73 -26.49
N PRO A 63 2.84 -18.87 -26.02
CA PRO A 63 2.64 -19.06 -24.57
C PRO A 63 3.95 -18.90 -23.76
N ALA A 64 5.08 -19.38 -24.30
CA ALA A 64 6.40 -19.16 -23.67
C ALA A 64 6.79 -17.68 -23.67
N GLY A 65 6.53 -16.95 -24.77
CA GLY A 65 6.75 -15.51 -24.84
C GLY A 65 5.91 -14.73 -23.83
N GLN A 66 4.64 -15.11 -23.63
CA GLN A 66 3.77 -14.48 -22.61
C GLN A 66 4.30 -14.72 -21.21
N ALA A 67 4.65 -15.95 -20.86
CA ALA A 67 5.23 -16.30 -19.56
C ALA A 67 6.55 -15.56 -19.32
N TYR A 68 7.40 -15.48 -20.36
CA TYR A 68 8.69 -14.80 -20.27
C TYR A 68 8.52 -13.28 -20.09
N LEU A 69 7.59 -12.63 -20.81
CA LEU A 69 7.28 -11.21 -20.66
C LEU A 69 6.77 -10.90 -19.25
N ALA A 70 5.83 -11.68 -18.74
CA ALA A 70 5.25 -11.49 -17.40
C ALA A 70 6.30 -11.54 -16.28
N GLY A 71 7.31 -12.45 -16.42
CA GLY A 71 8.41 -12.51 -15.46
C GLY A 71 9.49 -11.46 -15.67
N LEU A 72 9.68 -11.00 -16.90
CA LEU A 72 10.77 -10.13 -17.29
C LEU A 72 10.50 -8.65 -16.99
N THR A 73 9.27 -8.18 -17.22
CA THR A 73 8.88 -6.77 -17.01
C THR A 73 9.23 -6.29 -15.60
N PRO A 74 8.82 -6.97 -14.51
CA PRO A 74 9.16 -6.52 -13.15
C PRO A 74 10.67 -6.53 -12.87
N LEU A 75 11.44 -7.43 -13.49
CA LEU A 75 12.90 -7.47 -13.33
C LEU A 75 13.59 -6.28 -14.01
N LEU A 76 13.16 -5.89 -15.21
CA LEU A 76 13.69 -4.71 -15.90
C LEU A 76 13.35 -3.43 -15.17
N GLU A 77 12.12 -3.31 -14.65
CA GLU A 77 11.73 -2.20 -13.80
C GLU A 77 12.59 -2.11 -12.53
N SER A 78 12.90 -3.25 -11.91
CA SER A 78 13.81 -3.29 -10.75
C SER A 78 15.23 -2.84 -11.09
N LEU A 79 15.74 -3.16 -12.28
CA LEU A 79 17.04 -2.66 -12.75
C LEU A 79 17.03 -1.15 -12.99
N VAL A 80 15.96 -0.60 -13.55
CA VAL A 80 15.79 0.86 -13.72
C VAL A 80 15.82 1.54 -12.36
N ARG A 81 15.01 1.07 -11.41
CA ARG A 81 14.97 1.60 -10.04
C ARG A 81 16.33 1.54 -9.33
N LEU A 82 17.05 0.42 -9.49
CA LEU A 82 18.41 0.31 -8.94
C LEU A 82 19.36 1.37 -9.53
N SER A 83 19.27 1.60 -10.83
CA SER A 83 20.10 2.61 -11.51
C SER A 83 19.75 4.03 -11.05
N GLU A 84 18.46 4.34 -10.89
CA GLU A 84 17.97 5.60 -10.33
C GLU A 84 18.43 5.78 -8.87
N HIS A 85 18.37 4.71 -8.07
CA HIS A 85 18.85 4.71 -6.69
C HIS A 85 20.36 5.02 -6.64
N VAL A 86 21.16 4.38 -7.47
CA VAL A 86 22.59 4.65 -7.55
C VAL A 86 22.88 6.08 -8.05
N ALA A 87 22.11 6.57 -9.03
CA ALA A 87 22.26 7.94 -9.52
C ALA A 87 21.86 9.00 -8.46
N SER A 88 21.03 8.63 -7.51
CA SER A 88 20.65 9.48 -6.37
C SER A 88 21.68 9.51 -5.23
N PHE A 89 22.74 8.68 -5.27
CA PHE A 89 23.84 8.74 -4.32
C PHE A 89 24.57 10.09 -4.44
N GLY A 90 24.33 10.97 -3.49
CA GLY A 90 24.87 12.33 -3.46
C GLY A 90 23.83 13.45 -3.56
N HIS A 91 22.57 13.11 -3.88
CA HIS A 91 21.43 13.99 -3.87
C HIS A 91 20.40 13.46 -2.84
N ARG A 92 19.47 14.24 -2.39
CA ARG A 92 18.48 13.98 -1.32
C ARG A 92 18.21 12.50 -1.06
N ARG A 93 18.30 12.09 0.20
CA ARG A 93 17.93 10.73 0.64
C ARG A 93 16.43 10.53 0.46
N VAL A 94 16.04 9.66 -0.46
CA VAL A 94 14.61 9.37 -0.74
C VAL A 94 14.15 8.21 0.13
N LEU A 95 13.03 8.40 0.81
CA LEU A 95 12.34 7.39 1.61
C LEU A 95 10.95 7.16 0.99
N THR A 96 10.73 6.00 0.38
CA THR A 96 9.42 5.64 -0.16
C THR A 96 8.66 4.76 0.84
N VAL A 97 7.53 5.28 1.33
CA VAL A 97 6.67 4.62 2.31
C VAL A 97 5.40 4.13 1.64
N GLY A 98 5.22 2.82 1.55
CA GLY A 98 3.96 2.20 1.14
C GLY A 98 2.95 2.25 2.28
N VAL A 99 1.80 2.91 2.06
CA VAL A 99 0.80 3.08 3.13
C VAL A 99 -0.59 3.27 2.56
N GLY A 100 -1.60 2.75 3.25
CA GLY A 100 -3.00 2.99 2.88
C GLY A 100 -3.38 4.47 3.00
N PRO A 101 -4.25 4.99 2.11
CA PRO A 101 -4.57 6.42 2.05
C PRO A 101 -5.15 6.95 3.36
N THR A 102 -5.97 6.16 4.06
CA THR A 102 -6.54 6.58 5.35
C THR A 102 -5.45 6.76 6.42
N PHE A 103 -4.50 5.81 6.52
CA PHE A 103 -3.40 5.92 7.48
C PHE A 103 -2.49 7.11 7.17
N ALA A 104 -2.18 7.30 5.89
CA ALA A 104 -1.39 8.45 5.45
C ALA A 104 -2.04 9.77 5.88
N ILE A 105 -3.31 9.98 5.53
CA ILE A 105 -4.02 11.25 5.76
C ILE A 105 -4.31 11.48 7.25
N ARG A 106 -4.74 10.44 7.96
CA ARG A 106 -5.24 10.59 9.33
C ARG A 106 -4.15 10.54 10.40
N TRP A 107 -3.03 9.87 10.14
CA TRP A 107 -2.01 9.69 11.16
C TRP A 107 -0.62 10.16 10.75
N LEU A 108 -0.15 9.78 9.55
CA LEU A 108 1.25 9.99 9.18
C LEU A 108 1.53 11.43 8.71
N ILE A 109 0.71 11.95 7.79
CA ILE A 109 0.89 13.31 7.24
C ILE A 109 0.80 14.39 8.33
N PRO A 110 -0.14 14.37 9.29
CA PRO A 110 -0.18 15.36 10.36
C PRO A 110 1.11 15.44 11.20
N ARG A 111 1.85 14.33 11.27
CA ARG A 111 3.11 14.20 12.04
C ARG A 111 4.37 14.42 11.20
N LEU A 112 4.22 14.61 9.88
CA LEU A 112 5.36 14.70 8.96
C LEU A 112 6.23 15.94 9.19
N ALA A 113 5.66 17.02 9.71
CA ALA A 113 6.42 18.22 10.09
C ALA A 113 7.47 17.91 11.14
N ASP A 114 7.15 17.08 12.12
CA ASP A 114 8.06 16.63 13.17
C ASP A 114 9.20 15.79 12.58
N PHE A 115 8.88 14.90 11.63
CA PHE A 115 9.90 14.11 10.96
C PHE A 115 10.86 14.99 10.14
N ARG A 116 10.35 16.00 9.45
CA ARG A 116 11.17 16.95 8.70
C ARG A 116 12.12 17.76 9.59
N ALA A 117 11.75 18.02 10.83
CA ALA A 117 12.65 18.67 11.80
C ALA A 117 13.83 17.76 12.19
N VAL A 118 13.59 16.43 12.24
CA VAL A 118 14.63 15.44 12.58
C VAL A 118 15.51 15.09 11.36
N ALA A 119 14.93 15.08 10.18
CA ALA A 119 15.57 14.63 8.94
C ALA A 119 15.27 15.57 7.76
N PRO A 120 15.78 16.81 7.75
CA PRO A 120 15.45 17.84 6.75
C PRO A 120 15.95 17.50 5.33
N ASP A 121 16.95 16.64 5.23
CA ASP A 121 17.56 16.17 3.98
C ASP A 121 16.87 14.91 3.39
N VAL A 122 15.88 14.36 4.08
CA VAL A 122 15.11 13.19 3.61
C VAL A 122 13.85 13.64 2.86
N GLU A 123 13.75 13.23 1.60
CA GLU A 123 12.54 13.37 0.80
C GLU A 123 11.63 12.16 1.04
N VAL A 124 10.47 12.37 1.66
CA VAL A 124 9.47 11.31 1.89
C VAL A 124 8.51 11.24 0.72
N ARG A 125 8.37 10.07 0.14
CA ARG A 125 7.39 9.75 -0.90
C ARG A 125 6.37 8.75 -0.39
N PHE A 126 5.09 9.01 -0.58
CA PHE A 126 4.02 8.07 -0.24
C PHE A 126 3.59 7.30 -1.48
N ALA A 127 3.61 5.97 -1.38
CA ALA A 127 3.06 5.08 -2.37
C ALA A 127 1.77 4.46 -1.82
N THR A 128 0.64 4.79 -2.45
CA THR A 128 -0.66 4.25 -2.08
C THR A 128 -1.02 3.10 -3.03
N GLY A 129 -0.27 2.01 -2.98
CA GLY A 129 -0.67 0.77 -3.64
C GLY A 129 -1.90 0.18 -2.95
N GLY A 130 -2.76 -0.52 -3.71
CA GLY A 130 -4.04 -1.05 -3.20
C GLY A 130 -3.90 -1.81 -1.87
N VAL A 131 -4.97 -1.81 -1.09
CA VAL A 131 -5.07 -2.38 0.28
C VAL A 131 -4.61 -3.84 0.39
N ALA A 132 -4.58 -4.58 -0.72
CA ALA A 132 -4.23 -6.00 -0.79
C ALA A 132 -2.99 -6.31 -1.66
N GLY A 133 -2.32 -5.30 -2.21
CA GLY A 133 -1.15 -5.53 -3.08
C GLY A 133 0.09 -5.95 -2.31
N PRO A 134 0.93 -6.80 -2.90
CA PRO A 134 2.26 -7.04 -2.37
C PRO A 134 3.03 -5.72 -2.33
N PHE A 135 3.95 -5.60 -1.37
CA PHE A 135 4.86 -4.46 -1.32
C PHE A 135 5.59 -4.34 -2.67
N ALA A 136 5.49 -3.19 -3.30
CA ALA A 136 6.28 -2.93 -4.49
C ALA A 136 7.76 -2.94 -4.09
N GLU A 137 8.61 -3.45 -4.99
CA GLU A 137 10.05 -3.62 -4.69
C GLU A 137 10.78 -2.28 -4.46
N ASP A 138 10.22 -1.17 -4.96
CA ASP A 138 10.75 0.18 -4.82
C ASP A 138 10.40 0.85 -3.47
N TRP A 139 9.54 0.24 -2.65
CA TRP A 139 9.25 0.78 -1.32
C TRP A 139 10.41 0.53 -0.36
N THR A 140 10.79 1.56 0.36
CA THR A 140 11.77 1.41 1.44
C THR A 140 11.15 0.63 2.61
N CYS A 141 9.90 0.96 2.93
CA CYS A 141 9.10 0.28 3.94
C CYS A 141 7.60 0.41 3.63
N GLY A 142 6.78 -0.34 4.34
CA GLY A 142 5.34 -0.24 4.29
C GLY A 142 4.72 -0.19 5.67
N ILE A 143 3.57 0.47 5.81
CA ILE A 143 2.74 0.43 7.01
C ILE A 143 1.44 -0.28 6.65
N LYS A 144 1.20 -1.43 7.28
CA LYS A 144 0.10 -2.33 6.93
C LYS A 144 -0.66 -2.80 8.16
N LEU A 145 -1.97 -2.92 8.01
CA LEU A 145 -2.84 -3.61 8.96
C LEU A 145 -2.83 -5.10 8.63
N ALA A 146 -2.43 -5.94 9.59
CA ALA A 146 -2.32 -7.39 9.41
C ALA A 146 -2.55 -8.15 10.71
N PRO A 147 -2.94 -9.45 10.63
CA PRO A 147 -3.05 -10.30 11.83
C PRO A 147 -1.68 -10.70 12.40
N GLY A 148 -0.61 -10.49 11.66
CA GLY A 148 0.77 -10.84 12.04
C GLY A 148 1.79 -10.41 11.01
N GLY A 149 3.03 -10.87 11.17
CA GLY A 149 4.10 -10.60 10.22
C GLY A 149 3.87 -11.26 8.86
N GLU A 150 4.52 -10.74 7.82
CA GLU A 150 4.42 -11.25 6.45
C GLU A 150 5.74 -11.95 6.06
N PRO A 151 5.70 -13.16 5.47
CA PRO A 151 6.89 -13.88 5.06
C PRO A 151 7.79 -13.04 4.13
N GLY A 152 9.10 -13.07 4.37
CA GLY A 152 10.08 -12.30 3.60
C GLY A 152 10.24 -10.83 4.03
N PHE A 153 9.52 -10.41 5.07
CA PHE A 153 9.64 -9.07 5.65
C PHE A 153 9.94 -9.13 7.15
N VAL A 154 10.72 -8.16 7.61
CA VAL A 154 10.74 -7.80 9.03
C VAL A 154 9.48 -7.03 9.32
N SER A 155 8.78 -7.39 10.40
CA SER A 155 7.51 -6.79 10.78
C SER A 155 7.61 -6.32 12.23
N GLU A 156 7.55 -5.02 12.42
CA GLU A 156 7.58 -4.38 13.74
C GLU A 156 6.19 -3.84 14.06
N ARG A 157 5.60 -4.30 15.17
CA ARG A 157 4.27 -3.87 15.57
C ARG A 157 4.29 -2.41 16.05
N LEU A 158 3.36 -1.61 15.53
CA LEU A 158 3.19 -0.20 15.87
C LEU A 158 2.02 0.01 16.84
N PHE A 159 0.81 -0.43 16.47
CA PHE A 159 -0.43 -0.23 17.22
C PHE A 159 -1.31 -1.47 17.16
N GLU A 160 -2.14 -1.65 18.15
CA GLU A 160 -3.30 -2.54 18.05
C GLU A 160 -4.42 -1.84 17.27
N ALA A 161 -5.18 -2.61 16.52
CA ALA A 161 -6.31 -2.10 15.77
C ALA A 161 -7.60 -2.39 16.53
N ASP A 162 -8.12 -1.37 17.19
CA ASP A 162 -9.32 -1.45 18.01
C ASP A 162 -10.47 -0.71 17.33
N LEU A 163 -11.65 -1.32 17.40
CA LEU A 163 -12.89 -0.80 16.86
C LEU A 163 -13.67 -0.06 17.96
N THR A 164 -13.96 1.21 17.72
CA THR A 164 -14.72 2.06 18.64
C THR A 164 -15.78 2.85 17.85
N PRO A 165 -17.07 2.82 18.20
CA PRO A 165 -18.07 3.67 17.58
C PRO A 165 -17.75 5.13 17.85
N VAL A 166 -17.78 5.96 16.82
CA VAL A 166 -17.51 7.40 16.89
C VAL A 166 -18.52 8.19 16.08
N CYS A 167 -18.87 9.35 16.59
CA CYS A 167 -19.78 10.30 15.95
C CYS A 167 -19.54 11.73 16.47
N THR A 168 -20.27 12.71 15.95
CA THR A 168 -20.21 14.08 16.49
C THR A 168 -20.74 14.14 17.93
N PRO A 169 -20.30 15.12 18.75
CA PRO A 169 -20.85 15.35 20.10
C PRO A 169 -22.37 15.58 20.10
N ALA A 170 -22.91 16.17 19.03
CA ALA A 170 -24.35 16.40 18.90
C ALA A 170 -25.14 15.08 18.78
N LEU A 171 -24.65 14.16 17.97
CA LEU A 171 -25.27 12.83 17.78
C LEU A 171 -25.07 11.95 19.02
N ALA A 172 -23.91 12.03 19.66
CA ALA A 172 -23.58 11.26 20.86
C ALA A 172 -24.59 11.47 22.01
N ARG A 173 -25.18 12.67 22.16
CA ARG A 173 -26.20 12.95 23.17
C ARG A 173 -27.47 12.10 23.01
N ARG A 174 -27.68 11.49 21.84
CA ARG A 174 -28.82 10.61 21.54
C ARG A 174 -28.46 9.12 21.67
N ILE A 175 -27.23 8.80 22.03
CA ILE A 175 -26.74 7.42 22.15
C ILE A 175 -26.23 7.21 23.57
N ALA A 176 -27.11 6.75 24.45
CA ALA A 176 -26.79 6.43 25.84
C ALA A 176 -26.48 4.93 26.04
N ALA A 177 -27.04 4.08 25.19
CA ALA A 177 -26.86 2.62 25.24
C ALA A 177 -26.68 2.02 23.84
N VAL A 178 -26.18 0.78 23.78
CA VAL A 178 -26.00 0.04 22.52
C VAL A 178 -27.32 -0.10 21.74
N ALA A 179 -28.45 -0.18 22.45
CA ALA A 179 -29.77 -0.28 21.84
C ALA A 179 -30.13 0.93 20.94
N ASP A 180 -29.64 2.11 21.28
CA ASP A 180 -29.92 3.34 20.55
C ASP A 180 -29.29 3.34 19.15
N LEU A 181 -28.28 2.48 18.92
CA LEU A 181 -27.69 2.28 17.60
C LEU A 181 -28.69 1.72 16.57
N ASN A 182 -29.80 1.11 17.01
CA ASN A 182 -30.83 0.61 16.11
C ASN A 182 -31.52 1.73 15.31
N GLU A 183 -31.61 2.92 15.87
CA GLU A 183 -32.20 4.10 15.24
C GLU A 183 -31.15 5.02 14.58
N ALA A 184 -29.87 4.74 14.79
CA ALA A 184 -28.78 5.52 14.23
C ALA A 184 -28.40 5.04 12.83
N THR A 185 -27.95 5.96 11.98
CA THR A 185 -27.32 5.63 10.72
C THR A 185 -25.92 5.07 10.98
N LEU A 186 -25.68 3.79 10.73
CA LEU A 186 -24.39 3.14 10.93
C LEU A 186 -23.60 3.12 9.62
N LEU A 187 -22.49 3.84 9.59
CA LEU A 187 -21.66 4.00 8.40
C LEU A 187 -20.78 2.75 8.23
N ARG A 188 -20.80 2.15 7.04
CA ARG A 188 -20.13 0.88 6.74
C ARG A 188 -18.93 1.09 5.83
N VAL A 189 -17.94 0.19 5.92
CA VAL A 189 -16.75 0.17 5.08
C VAL A 189 -16.74 -1.11 4.24
N ALA A 190 -16.66 -0.98 2.92
CA ALA A 190 -16.83 -2.08 1.97
C ALA A 190 -15.80 -3.20 2.16
N HIS A 191 -14.53 -2.87 2.38
CA HIS A 191 -13.46 -3.86 2.58
C HIS A 191 -13.38 -4.38 4.04
N ALA A 192 -14.26 -3.92 4.93
CA ALA A 192 -14.33 -4.35 6.32
C ALA A 192 -15.77 -4.66 6.77
N PRO A 193 -16.50 -5.52 6.05
CA PRO A 193 -17.93 -5.78 6.29
C PRO A 193 -18.19 -6.45 7.64
N GLN A 194 -17.18 -7.07 8.24
CA GLN A 194 -17.31 -7.77 9.52
C GLN A 194 -17.10 -6.88 10.75
N ASP A 195 -16.71 -5.62 10.59
CA ASP A 195 -16.37 -4.78 11.74
C ASP A 195 -17.59 -4.51 12.60
N TRP A 196 -18.71 -4.04 12.04
CA TRP A 196 -19.95 -3.86 12.78
C TRP A 196 -20.49 -5.15 13.40
N PRO A 197 -20.62 -6.27 12.66
CA PRO A 197 -21.00 -7.56 13.26
C PRO A 197 -20.13 -7.96 14.44
N THR A 198 -18.81 -7.80 14.32
CA THR A 198 -17.85 -8.13 15.39
C THR A 198 -18.08 -7.26 16.63
N TRP A 199 -18.19 -5.95 16.44
CA TRP A 199 -18.41 -5.03 17.53
C TRP A 199 -19.77 -5.24 18.21
N LEU A 200 -20.85 -5.37 17.43
CA LEU A 200 -22.22 -5.59 17.96
C LEU A 200 -22.34 -6.90 18.72
N LYS A 201 -21.67 -7.96 18.23
CA LYS A 201 -21.60 -9.24 18.96
C LYS A 201 -20.92 -9.09 20.31
N ALA A 202 -19.79 -8.39 20.38
CA ALA A 202 -19.07 -8.12 21.62
C ALA A 202 -19.87 -7.21 22.57
N ALA A 203 -20.69 -6.32 22.02
CA ALA A 203 -21.62 -5.47 22.77
C ALA A 203 -22.89 -6.19 23.26
N GLY A 204 -23.02 -7.50 23.02
CA GLY A 204 -24.18 -8.29 23.44
C GLY A 204 -25.44 -8.07 22.58
N ARG A 205 -25.31 -7.46 21.40
CA ARG A 205 -26.42 -7.16 20.49
C ARG A 205 -26.17 -7.70 19.08
N PRO A 206 -25.99 -9.03 18.93
CA PRO A 206 -25.81 -9.66 17.61
C PRO A 206 -27.09 -9.60 16.74
N ASP A 207 -28.22 -9.25 17.32
CA ASP A 207 -29.52 -9.04 16.67
C ASP A 207 -29.56 -7.75 15.84
N LEU A 208 -28.73 -6.77 16.18
CA LEU A 208 -28.66 -5.51 15.43
C LEU A 208 -27.86 -5.67 14.14
N SER A 209 -28.28 -4.94 13.13
CA SER A 209 -27.58 -4.89 11.86
C SER A 209 -27.22 -3.45 11.49
N ALA A 210 -25.99 -3.25 11.01
CA ALA A 210 -25.57 -1.93 10.54
C ALA A 210 -26.34 -1.53 9.27
N ARG A 211 -27.14 -0.46 9.38
CA ARG A 211 -27.92 0.10 8.26
C ARG A 211 -27.42 1.51 7.99
N GLY A 212 -27.03 1.78 6.76
CA GLY A 212 -26.52 3.09 6.34
C GLY A 212 -25.65 3.00 5.08
N PRO A 213 -25.08 4.13 4.67
CA PRO A 213 -24.17 4.19 3.52
C PRO A 213 -22.96 3.27 3.66
N VAL A 214 -22.45 2.82 2.51
CA VAL A 214 -21.23 2.02 2.40
C VAL A 214 -20.16 2.88 1.73
N PHE A 215 -19.03 3.02 2.36
CA PHE A 215 -17.85 3.74 1.87
C PHE A 215 -16.74 2.76 1.51
N GLU A 216 -15.90 3.10 0.55
CA GLU A 216 -14.80 2.22 0.15
C GLU A 216 -13.72 2.11 1.23
N VAL A 217 -13.41 3.22 1.92
CA VAL A 217 -12.33 3.30 2.90
C VAL A 217 -12.78 3.96 4.21
N TYR A 218 -12.12 3.63 5.31
CA TYR A 218 -12.40 4.20 6.63
C TYR A 218 -12.37 5.72 6.65
N GLY A 219 -11.44 6.34 5.91
CA GLY A 219 -11.32 7.80 5.87
C GLY A 219 -12.58 8.51 5.42
N GLN A 220 -13.31 7.94 4.45
CA GLN A 220 -14.59 8.47 3.98
C GLN A 220 -15.69 8.31 5.04
N ALA A 221 -15.78 7.13 5.65
CA ALA A 221 -16.76 6.86 6.71
C ALA A 221 -16.53 7.77 7.94
N LEU A 222 -15.28 7.98 8.34
CA LEU A 222 -14.91 8.85 9.44
C LEU A 222 -15.17 10.33 9.11
N GLN A 223 -14.95 10.76 7.87
CA GLN A 223 -15.33 12.11 7.45
C GLN A 223 -16.84 12.29 7.52
N ALA A 224 -17.63 11.35 7.00
CA ALA A 224 -19.08 11.39 7.08
C ALA A 224 -19.58 11.40 8.54
N ALA A 225 -18.91 10.67 9.45
CA ALA A 225 -19.23 10.72 10.88
C ALA A 225 -18.93 12.11 11.47
N ALA A 226 -17.80 12.73 11.13
CA ALA A 226 -17.43 14.07 11.56
C ALA A 226 -18.38 15.16 11.02
N ASP A 227 -18.98 14.93 9.85
CA ASP A 227 -19.97 15.80 9.22
C ASP A 227 -21.41 15.52 9.72
N GLY A 228 -21.58 14.60 10.71
CA GLY A 228 -22.87 14.34 11.35
C GLY A 228 -23.81 13.41 10.59
N VAL A 229 -23.34 12.71 9.56
CA VAL A 229 -24.17 11.78 8.75
C VAL A 229 -24.60 10.56 9.57
N GLY A 230 -23.76 10.12 10.54
CA GLY A 230 -24.07 8.95 11.34
C GLY A 230 -22.92 8.54 12.26
N VAL A 231 -22.97 7.29 12.71
CA VAL A 231 -21.95 6.65 13.56
C VAL A 231 -21.04 5.79 12.70
N ALA A 232 -19.74 6.02 12.74
CA ALA A 232 -18.74 5.14 12.13
C ALA A 232 -18.11 4.23 13.19
N LEU A 233 -17.60 3.07 12.76
CA LEU A 233 -16.58 2.36 13.53
C LEU A 233 -15.22 2.98 13.25
N GLY A 234 -14.70 3.68 14.25
CA GLY A 234 -13.34 4.19 14.25
C GLY A 234 -12.36 3.05 14.50
N LEU A 235 -11.28 3.07 13.75
CA LEU A 235 -10.14 2.17 13.91
C LEU A 235 -8.96 2.99 14.42
N ARG A 236 -8.39 2.63 15.59
CA ARG A 236 -7.17 3.31 16.06
C ARG A 236 -5.99 2.98 15.13
N PRO A 237 -5.10 3.93 14.81
CA PRO A 237 -5.03 5.30 15.36
C PRO A 237 -5.76 6.38 14.52
N TYR A 238 -6.69 6.02 13.64
CA TYR A 238 -7.36 6.96 12.71
C TYR A 238 -8.22 8.03 13.38
N ILE A 239 -8.68 7.77 14.61
CA ILE A 239 -9.66 8.60 15.34
C ILE A 239 -9.03 9.41 16.46
N ASP A 240 -7.77 9.13 16.82
CA ASP A 240 -7.19 9.68 18.04
C ASP A 240 -7.12 11.21 17.99
N ASP A 241 -6.65 11.79 16.88
CA ASP A 241 -6.57 13.24 16.69
C ASP A 241 -7.95 13.90 16.67
N ASP A 242 -8.97 13.26 16.07
CA ASP A 242 -10.33 13.78 16.03
C ASP A 242 -11.01 13.77 17.41
N ILE A 243 -10.73 12.75 18.22
CA ILE A 243 -11.21 12.66 19.60
C ILE A 243 -10.51 13.72 20.45
N GLN A 244 -9.21 13.89 20.32
CA GLN A 244 -8.44 14.86 21.07
C GLN A 244 -8.92 16.31 20.87
N VAL A 245 -9.28 16.66 19.62
CA VAL A 245 -9.82 18.00 19.32
C VAL A 245 -11.34 18.10 19.50
N GLY A 246 -12.01 17.03 19.93
CA GLY A 246 -13.45 17.00 20.16
C GLY A 246 -14.34 17.03 18.91
N ARG A 247 -13.77 16.78 17.74
CA ARG A 247 -14.54 16.68 16.49
C ARG A 247 -15.36 15.40 16.42
N LEU A 248 -14.82 14.32 16.92
CA LEU A 248 -15.48 13.05 17.17
C LEU A 248 -15.44 12.72 18.66
N VAL A 249 -16.43 11.96 19.09
CA VAL A 249 -16.49 11.38 20.43
C VAL A 249 -16.93 9.92 20.34
N ALA A 250 -16.50 9.11 21.30
CA ALA A 250 -16.97 7.74 21.47
C ALA A 250 -18.19 7.77 22.42
N PRO A 251 -19.43 7.61 21.93
CA PRO A 251 -20.62 7.66 22.77
C PRO A 251 -20.73 6.45 23.71
N LEU A 252 -20.06 5.36 23.39
CA LEU A 252 -20.06 4.10 24.12
C LEU A 252 -18.62 3.72 24.50
N ALA A 253 -18.41 3.33 25.74
CA ALA A 253 -17.07 3.04 26.28
C ALA A 253 -16.45 1.73 25.73
N LEU A 254 -17.25 0.87 25.08
CA LEU A 254 -16.77 -0.43 24.59
C LEU A 254 -15.87 -0.25 23.39
N THR A 255 -14.65 -0.71 23.54
CA THR A 255 -13.66 -0.88 22.45
C THR A 255 -13.43 -2.37 22.24
N VAL A 256 -13.40 -2.79 20.99
CA VAL A 256 -13.30 -4.22 20.61
C VAL A 256 -12.09 -4.42 19.71
N SER A 257 -11.21 -5.34 20.07
CA SER A 257 -10.07 -5.66 19.21
C SER A 257 -10.54 -6.22 17.86
N LYS A 258 -9.94 -5.70 16.79
CA LYS A 258 -10.17 -6.22 15.44
C LYS A 258 -9.44 -7.55 15.19
N GLY A 259 -8.55 -7.97 16.10
CA GLY A 259 -7.67 -9.13 15.92
C GLY A 259 -6.54 -8.87 14.90
N MET A 260 -6.24 -7.62 14.64
CA MET A 260 -5.18 -7.16 13.75
C MET A 260 -4.34 -6.08 14.45
N SER A 261 -3.14 -5.86 13.93
CA SER A 261 -2.27 -4.77 14.38
C SER A 261 -1.66 -4.06 13.18
N TRP A 262 -1.27 -2.81 13.38
CA TRP A 262 -0.48 -2.07 12.43
C TRP A 262 0.98 -2.46 12.56
N TYR A 263 1.62 -2.75 11.44
CA TYR A 263 3.02 -3.13 11.37
C TYR A 263 3.79 -2.20 10.44
N LEU A 264 4.97 -1.79 10.87
CA LEU A 264 6.03 -1.34 9.98
C LEU A 264 6.69 -2.57 9.39
N MET A 265 6.66 -2.69 8.08
CA MET A 265 7.22 -3.83 7.35
C MET A 265 8.31 -3.36 6.39
N PHE A 266 9.42 -4.06 6.35
CA PHE A 266 10.55 -3.74 5.49
C PHE A 266 11.38 -4.99 5.20
N ARG A 267 12.18 -4.95 4.13
CA ARG A 267 13.14 -6.02 3.83
C ARG A 267 14.38 -5.87 4.70
N GLU A 268 14.96 -6.97 5.18
CA GLU A 268 16.10 -6.95 6.11
C GLU A 268 17.27 -6.09 5.61
N HIS A 269 17.58 -6.14 4.30
CA HIS A 269 18.67 -5.34 3.73
C HIS A 269 18.45 -3.82 3.78
N ARG A 270 17.20 -3.36 4.04
CA ARG A 270 16.85 -1.94 4.19
C ARG A 270 17.09 -1.41 5.60
N ARG A 271 17.28 -2.32 6.59
CA ARG A 271 17.39 -1.98 8.02
C ARG A 271 18.35 -0.86 8.32
N ASP A 272 19.52 -0.89 7.68
CA ASP A 272 20.63 0.03 7.96
C ASP A 272 20.69 1.22 7.00
N GLU A 273 19.71 1.38 6.11
CA GLU A 273 19.62 2.56 5.25
C GLU A 273 19.43 3.82 6.10
N PRO A 274 20.30 4.85 5.96
CA PRO A 274 20.29 5.98 6.88
C PRO A 274 18.95 6.72 6.96
N ALA A 275 18.27 6.94 5.82
CA ALA A 275 16.96 7.60 5.79
C ALA A 275 15.89 6.76 6.47
N PHE A 276 15.90 5.43 6.22
CA PHE A 276 14.94 4.53 6.84
C PHE A 276 15.14 4.40 8.34
N ARG A 277 16.38 4.32 8.82
CA ARG A 277 16.68 4.25 10.25
C ARG A 277 16.14 5.49 11.01
N LEU A 278 16.36 6.70 10.48
CA LEU A 278 15.81 7.92 11.06
C LEU A 278 14.26 7.88 11.11
N PHE A 279 13.63 7.42 10.03
CA PHE A 279 12.16 7.29 9.97
C PHE A 279 11.64 6.25 10.94
N ARG A 280 12.25 5.07 11.01
CA ARG A 280 11.90 3.98 11.90
C ARG A 280 11.97 4.42 13.37
N ASP A 281 13.09 5.03 13.78
CA ASP A 281 13.29 5.50 15.15
C ASP A 281 12.28 6.59 15.53
N TRP A 282 12.04 7.54 14.62
CA TRP A 282 10.99 8.55 14.77
C TRP A 282 9.59 7.94 14.88
N LEU A 283 9.26 7.00 14.00
CA LEU A 283 7.96 6.33 14.00
C LEU A 283 7.71 5.58 15.30
N GLN A 284 8.70 4.83 15.79
CA GLN A 284 8.63 4.12 17.06
C GLN A 284 8.43 5.08 18.25
N ALA A 285 9.15 6.19 18.27
CA ALA A 285 8.99 7.20 19.32
C ALA A 285 7.56 7.77 19.34
N LYS A 286 6.97 8.04 18.14
CA LYS A 286 5.59 8.54 18.03
C LYS A 286 4.54 7.49 18.42
N THR A 287 4.79 6.21 18.19
CA THR A 287 3.87 5.15 18.60
C THR A 287 3.85 4.94 20.10
N MET A 288 4.99 5.09 20.79
CA MET A 288 5.07 5.00 22.24
C MET A 288 4.34 6.15 22.96
N GLN A 289 4.36 7.35 22.40
CA GLN A 289 3.64 8.51 22.95
C GLN A 289 2.11 8.32 22.96
N ASN A 290 1.57 7.66 21.94
CA ASN A 290 0.12 7.40 21.84
C ASN A 290 -0.40 6.27 22.77
N VAL A 291 0.47 5.55 23.46
CA VAL A 291 0.07 4.46 24.40
C VAL A 291 -0.08 4.98 25.83
N VAL A 292 0.44 6.17 26.12
CA VAL A 292 0.49 6.75 27.50
C VAL A 292 -0.64 7.75 27.76
N ASP A 293 -1.29 8.25 26.71
CA ASP A 293 -2.48 9.12 26.77
C ASP A 293 -3.78 8.30 26.51
#